data_f1663e95de19e92795b3df20da4da211
#
_entry.id   f1663e95de19e92795b3df20da4da211
#
_cell.length_a   1.000
_cell.length_b   1.000
_cell.length_c   1.000
_cell.angle_alpha   90.00
_cell.angle_beta   90.00
_cell.angle_gamma   90.00
#
_symmetry.space_group_name_H-M   'P 1'
#
loop_
_entity.id
_entity.type
_entity.pdbx_description
1 polymer ?
#
loop_
_entity_poly.entity_id
_entity_poly.type
_entity_poly.pdbx_seq_one_letter_code
_entity_poly.pdbx_strand_id
1 'polypeptide(L)'
;LRCIPNLVIMAPSNENECWQMLDFGYAYKGPVAIRYPRGNAPGVDINKEKSDIELGKAKVLIRNESSDIAILSFGSLFDVAEDVASELNATLVDMRFIKPIDESLLEDLSESHKLFVTVEENVIAGGAGSAVNEFVNSNSLGVNILNFGISDKFPIVGSPEDQKDASN
;
A
#
# COMPACT_ATOMS: atom_id res chain seq x y z
N LEU A 1 -0.82 -14.84 -2.39
CA LEU A 1 -1.68 -14.55 -3.55
C LEU A 1 -0.91 -13.96 -4.73
N ARG A 2 0.19 -13.19 -4.52
CA ARG A 2 0.96 -12.54 -5.61
C ARG A 2 1.46 -13.51 -6.68
N CYS A 3 1.74 -14.77 -6.34
CA CYS A 3 2.19 -15.80 -7.28
C CYS A 3 1.09 -16.30 -8.25
N ILE A 4 -0.17 -15.94 -8.04
CA ILE A 4 -1.28 -16.40 -8.89
C ILE A 4 -1.34 -15.52 -10.15
N PRO A 5 -1.18 -16.09 -11.37
CA PRO A 5 -1.28 -15.33 -12.60
C PRO A 5 -2.63 -14.62 -12.76
N ASN A 6 -2.63 -13.43 -13.36
CA ASN A 6 -3.82 -12.62 -13.67
C ASN A 6 -4.69 -12.19 -12.48
N LEU A 7 -4.31 -12.52 -11.23
CA LEU A 7 -5.03 -12.06 -10.05
C LEU A 7 -4.67 -10.60 -9.76
N VAL A 8 -5.68 -9.73 -9.72
CA VAL A 8 -5.54 -8.36 -9.21
C VAL A 8 -5.67 -8.38 -7.70
N ILE A 9 -4.78 -7.68 -6.98
CA ILE A 9 -4.78 -7.61 -5.53
C ILE A 9 -4.73 -6.15 -5.11
N MET A 10 -5.71 -5.74 -4.30
CA MET A 10 -5.86 -4.38 -3.78
C MET A 10 -5.93 -4.38 -2.25
N ALA A 11 -5.50 -3.27 -1.65
CA ALA A 11 -5.60 -3.02 -0.21
C ALA A 11 -6.06 -1.58 0.02
N PRO A 12 -7.33 -1.36 0.42
CA PRO A 12 -7.88 -0.04 0.67
C PRO A 12 -7.31 0.57 1.94
N SER A 13 -7.05 1.88 1.91
CA SER A 13 -6.61 2.66 3.06
C SER A 13 -7.75 3.00 4.03
N ASN A 14 -8.98 3.10 3.54
CA ASN A 14 -10.18 3.41 4.30
C ASN A 14 -11.43 2.82 3.65
N GLU A 15 -12.62 3.05 4.26
CA GLU A 15 -13.91 2.51 3.76
C GLU A 15 -14.33 3.10 2.42
N ASN A 16 -13.98 4.34 2.10
CA ASN A 16 -14.26 4.91 0.79
C ASN A 16 -13.44 4.23 -0.30
N GLU A 17 -12.13 4.06 -0.08
CA GLU A 17 -11.27 3.29 -0.99
C GLU A 17 -11.74 1.84 -1.11
N CYS A 18 -12.21 1.23 0.00
CA CYS A 18 -12.76 -0.13 -0.01
C CYS A 18 -14.00 -0.22 -0.91
N TRP A 19 -14.92 0.74 -0.81
CA TRP A 19 -16.11 0.79 -1.66
C TRP A 19 -15.74 0.98 -3.13
N GLN A 20 -14.83 1.92 -3.42
CA GLN A 20 -14.34 2.18 -4.78
C GLN A 20 -13.67 0.93 -5.39
N MET A 21 -12.86 0.22 -4.60
CA MET A 21 -12.21 -1.02 -5.04
C MET A 21 -13.21 -2.16 -5.26
N LEU A 22 -14.28 -2.24 -4.46
CA LEU A 22 -15.34 -3.22 -4.66
C LEU A 22 -16.13 -2.94 -5.96
N ASP A 23 -16.46 -1.67 -6.23
CA ASP A 23 -17.12 -1.27 -7.48
C ASP A 23 -16.25 -1.58 -8.71
N PHE A 24 -14.96 -1.21 -8.64
CA PHE A 24 -13.98 -1.58 -9.66
C PHE A 24 -13.91 -3.11 -9.85
N GLY A 25 -13.76 -3.86 -8.76
CA GLY A 25 -13.61 -5.32 -8.79
C GLY A 25 -14.84 -6.03 -9.36
N TYR A 26 -16.04 -5.49 -9.12
CA TYR A 26 -17.28 -6.02 -9.70
C TYR A 26 -17.35 -5.81 -11.21
N ALA A 27 -16.85 -4.68 -11.70
CA ALA A 27 -16.82 -4.38 -13.14
C ALA A 27 -15.65 -5.05 -13.89
N TYR A 28 -14.59 -5.44 -13.18
CA TYR A 28 -13.38 -6.02 -13.77
C TYR A 28 -13.62 -7.43 -14.31
N LYS A 29 -13.11 -7.70 -15.52
CA LYS A 29 -13.27 -9.01 -16.18
C LYS A 29 -12.13 -9.96 -15.81
N GLY A 30 -11.99 -10.30 -14.54
CA GLY A 30 -10.92 -11.19 -14.07
C GLY A 30 -11.00 -11.42 -12.56
N PRO A 31 -10.14 -12.27 -12.01
CA PRO A 31 -10.11 -12.51 -10.58
C PRO A 31 -9.53 -11.29 -9.84
N VAL A 32 -10.21 -10.88 -8.77
CA VAL A 32 -9.83 -9.76 -7.90
C VAL A 32 -9.83 -10.22 -6.46
N ALA A 33 -8.84 -9.79 -5.71
CA ALA A 33 -8.78 -9.93 -4.26
C ALA A 33 -8.63 -8.53 -3.63
N ILE A 34 -9.50 -8.23 -2.66
CA ILE A 34 -9.43 -6.99 -1.88
C ILE A 34 -9.16 -7.38 -0.44
N ARG A 35 -8.01 -6.91 0.09
CA ARG A 35 -7.61 -7.20 1.46
C ARG A 35 -7.89 -5.99 2.33
N TYR A 36 -8.79 -6.14 3.29
CA TYR A 36 -9.10 -5.13 4.31
C TYR A 36 -8.97 -5.74 5.71
N PRO A 37 -8.69 -4.93 6.75
CA PRO A 37 -8.49 -5.42 8.10
C PRO A 37 -9.80 -5.88 8.75
N ARG A 38 -9.68 -6.68 9.81
CA ARG A 38 -10.76 -6.93 10.76
C ARG A 38 -10.76 -5.80 11.80
N GLY A 39 -11.82 -5.01 11.88
CA GLY A 39 -11.94 -3.92 12.84
C GLY A 39 -12.92 -2.84 12.39
N ASN A 40 -12.91 -1.73 13.10
CA ASN A 40 -13.66 -0.55 12.72
C ASN A 40 -12.86 0.25 11.69
N ALA A 41 -13.57 0.86 10.76
CA ALA A 41 -12.99 1.79 9.80
C ALA A 41 -12.83 3.20 10.42
N PRO A 42 -11.99 4.08 9.84
CA PRO A 42 -11.75 5.44 10.35
C PRO A 42 -13.00 6.32 10.43
N GLY A 43 -14.05 6.02 9.65
CA GLY A 43 -15.31 6.79 9.65
C GLY A 43 -15.35 7.87 8.57
N VAL A 44 -14.66 7.67 7.44
CA VAL A 44 -14.71 8.62 6.32
C VAL A 44 -16.01 8.48 5.51
N ASP A 45 -16.47 9.58 4.93
CA ASP A 45 -17.64 9.58 4.05
C ASP A 45 -17.40 8.74 2.80
N ILE A 46 -18.37 7.88 2.47
CA ILE A 46 -18.31 7.03 1.30
C ILE A 46 -18.92 7.76 0.09
N ASN A 47 -18.10 8.06 -0.90
CA ASN A 47 -18.59 8.52 -2.18
C ASN A 47 -19.11 7.32 -3.00
N LYS A 48 -20.43 7.29 -3.24
CA LYS A 48 -21.10 6.23 -4.00
C LYS A 48 -21.20 6.52 -5.50
N GLU A 49 -20.56 7.53 -5.98
CA GLU A 49 -20.40 7.75 -7.41
C GLU A 49 -19.51 6.66 -8.03
N LYS A 50 -19.53 6.60 -9.35
CA LYS A 50 -18.70 5.60 -10.07
C LYS A 50 -17.24 5.69 -9.63
N SER A 51 -16.64 4.52 -9.41
CA SER A 51 -15.24 4.40 -9.05
C SER A 51 -14.30 5.08 -10.07
N ASP A 52 -13.33 5.84 -9.56
CA ASP A 52 -12.22 6.41 -10.32
C ASP A 52 -10.94 5.57 -10.27
N ILE A 53 -11.05 4.36 -9.71
CA ILE A 53 -9.93 3.43 -9.63
C ILE A 53 -9.50 2.98 -11.03
N GLU A 54 -8.25 3.21 -11.35
CA GLU A 54 -7.59 2.67 -12.53
C GLU A 54 -6.69 1.50 -12.16
N LEU A 55 -6.69 0.45 -13.01
CA LEU A 55 -5.92 -0.76 -12.77
C LEU A 55 -4.42 -0.45 -12.59
N GLY A 56 -3.87 -0.83 -11.44
CA GLY A 56 -2.46 -0.67 -11.14
C GLY A 56 -2.01 0.77 -10.91
N LYS A 57 -2.95 1.70 -10.63
CA LYS A 57 -2.62 3.09 -10.35
C LYS A 57 -2.74 3.40 -8.86
N ALA A 58 -1.66 3.95 -8.33
CA ALA A 58 -1.58 4.50 -6.99
C ALA A 58 -2.15 5.92 -6.93
N LYS A 59 -2.32 6.45 -5.72
CA LYS A 59 -2.76 7.82 -5.46
C LYS A 59 -1.70 8.56 -4.66
N VAL A 60 -1.09 9.58 -5.27
CA VAL A 60 -0.16 10.47 -4.57
C VAL A 60 -0.97 11.48 -3.77
N LEU A 61 -0.80 11.49 -2.44
CA LEU A 61 -1.48 12.43 -1.54
C LEU A 61 -0.61 13.65 -1.24
N ILE A 62 0.67 13.41 -0.99
CA ILE A 62 1.66 14.45 -0.74
C ILE A 62 2.83 14.20 -1.68
N ARG A 63 3.18 15.18 -2.49
CA ARG A 63 4.38 15.12 -3.32
C ARG A 63 5.37 16.18 -2.88
N ASN A 64 6.56 15.76 -2.46
CA ASN A 64 7.66 16.64 -2.07
C ASN A 64 8.95 16.22 -2.75
N GLU A 65 9.27 16.83 -3.87
CA GLU A 65 10.48 16.56 -4.65
C GLU A 65 11.77 17.04 -3.96
N SER A 66 11.64 17.83 -2.88
CA SER A 66 12.78 18.26 -2.08
C SER A 66 13.13 17.24 -0.98
N SER A 67 12.30 16.22 -0.77
CA SER A 67 12.56 15.15 0.19
C SER A 67 13.28 13.99 -0.49
N ASP A 68 14.24 13.41 0.20
CA ASP A 68 14.88 12.17 -0.23
C ASP A 68 14.00 10.92 0.02
N ILE A 69 12.83 11.07 0.70
CA ILE A 69 12.01 9.97 1.19
C ILE A 69 10.62 9.96 0.53
N ALA A 70 10.21 8.81 0.02
CA ALA A 70 8.85 8.53 -0.37
C ALA A 70 8.29 7.37 0.46
N ILE A 71 7.14 7.60 1.13
CA ILE A 71 6.41 6.60 1.91
C ILE A 71 5.31 6.00 1.03
N LEU A 72 5.39 4.68 0.84
CA LEU A 72 4.52 3.87 0.00
C LEU A 72 3.63 3.03 0.91
N SER A 73 2.41 3.50 1.19
CA SER A 73 1.48 2.82 2.09
C SER A 73 0.58 1.83 1.36
N PHE A 74 0.36 0.66 1.96
CA PHE A 74 -0.53 -0.39 1.46
C PHE A 74 -1.60 -0.72 2.50
N GLY A 75 -2.78 -0.14 2.33
CA GLY A 75 -3.96 -0.46 3.14
C GLY A 75 -4.04 0.33 4.45
N SER A 76 -4.49 -0.33 5.52
CA SER A 76 -5.00 0.26 6.76
C SER A 76 -4.02 1.04 7.63
N LEU A 77 -2.71 0.94 7.38
CA LEU A 77 -1.71 1.74 8.10
C LEU A 77 -1.50 3.14 7.50
N PHE A 78 -2.41 3.55 6.60
CA PHE A 78 -2.30 4.81 5.88
C PHE A 78 -2.25 6.03 6.82
N ASP A 79 -3.12 6.10 7.84
CA ASP A 79 -3.16 7.23 8.78
C ASP A 79 -1.83 7.38 9.52
N VAL A 80 -1.23 6.26 9.96
CA VAL A 80 0.11 6.26 10.58
C VAL A 80 1.18 6.72 9.59
N ALA A 81 1.09 6.27 8.35
CA ALA A 81 2.01 6.68 7.29
C ALA A 81 1.89 8.18 6.98
N GLU A 82 0.68 8.74 7.05
CA GLU A 82 0.41 10.17 6.84
C GLU A 82 1.03 11.04 7.94
N ASP A 83 0.86 10.63 9.22
CA ASP A 83 1.48 11.30 10.35
C ASP A 83 3.00 11.34 10.21
N VAL A 84 3.62 10.20 9.91
CA VAL A 84 5.08 10.09 9.71
C VAL A 84 5.54 10.90 8.48
N ALA A 85 4.79 10.86 7.39
CA ALA A 85 5.11 11.64 6.19
C ALA A 85 5.11 13.15 6.49
N SER A 86 4.15 13.61 7.29
CA SER A 86 4.04 14.99 7.72
C SER A 86 5.23 15.42 8.59
N GLU A 87 5.62 14.57 9.57
CA GLU A 87 6.77 14.85 10.43
C GLU A 87 8.10 14.89 9.68
N LEU A 88 8.29 13.98 8.72
CA LEU A 88 9.50 13.88 7.92
C LEU A 88 9.50 14.80 6.69
N ASN A 89 8.40 15.50 6.44
CA ASN A 89 8.19 16.26 5.21
C ASN A 89 8.43 15.41 3.95
N ALA A 90 7.93 14.16 3.96
CA ALA A 90 8.16 13.16 2.92
C ALA A 90 7.03 13.15 1.87
N THR A 91 7.32 12.57 0.70
CA THR A 91 6.26 12.20 -0.25
C THR A 91 5.43 11.06 0.34
N LEU A 92 4.08 11.12 0.20
CA LEU A 92 3.15 10.08 0.66
C LEU A 92 2.31 9.57 -0.50
N VAL A 93 2.28 8.24 -0.64
CA VAL A 93 1.53 7.53 -1.67
C VAL A 93 0.66 6.46 -1.03
N ASP A 94 -0.65 6.46 -1.35
CA ASP A 94 -1.51 5.29 -1.21
C ASP A 94 -1.34 4.41 -2.44
N MET A 95 -0.66 3.29 -2.28
CA MET A 95 -0.32 2.39 -3.38
C MET A 95 -1.53 1.64 -3.94
N ARG A 96 -2.62 1.54 -3.18
CA ARG A 96 -3.89 0.90 -3.60
C ARG A 96 -3.73 -0.55 -4.09
N PHE A 97 -2.81 -0.78 -5.04
CA PHE A 97 -2.58 -2.07 -5.70
C PHE A 97 -1.29 -2.73 -5.20
N ILE A 98 -1.42 -3.99 -4.78
CA ILE A 98 -0.29 -4.87 -4.50
C ILE A 98 0.12 -5.60 -5.79
N LYS A 99 -0.88 -5.85 -6.67
CA LYS A 99 -0.67 -6.46 -7.99
C LYS A 99 -1.77 -6.05 -8.97
N PRO A 100 -1.43 -5.47 -10.14
CA PRO A 100 -0.09 -4.95 -10.45
C PRO A 100 0.25 -3.73 -9.58
N ILE A 101 1.52 -3.50 -9.30
CA ILE A 101 1.98 -2.24 -8.67
C ILE A 101 2.03 -1.13 -9.72
N ASP A 102 2.04 0.12 -9.28
CA ASP A 102 2.22 1.27 -10.19
C ASP A 102 3.70 1.45 -10.53
N GLU A 103 4.15 0.69 -11.53
CA GLU A 103 5.54 0.69 -11.99
C GLU A 103 5.97 2.08 -12.47
N SER A 104 5.11 2.75 -13.23
CA SER A 104 5.42 4.09 -13.77
C SER A 104 5.60 5.15 -12.69
N LEU A 105 4.83 5.06 -11.59
CA LEU A 105 5.00 5.95 -10.45
C LEU A 105 6.31 5.64 -9.70
N LEU A 106 6.68 4.37 -9.54
CA LEU A 106 7.93 4.00 -8.87
C LEU A 106 9.15 4.47 -9.66
N GLU A 107 9.12 4.40 -11.00
CA GLU A 107 10.16 4.96 -11.85
C GLU A 107 10.26 6.47 -11.66
N ASP A 108 9.16 7.21 -11.78
CA ASP A 108 9.10 8.66 -11.61
C ASP A 108 9.61 9.11 -10.22
N LEU A 109 9.18 8.44 -9.15
CA LEU A 109 9.65 8.73 -7.80
C LEU A 109 11.14 8.44 -7.61
N SER A 110 11.69 7.44 -8.29
CA SER A 110 13.11 7.09 -8.18
C SER A 110 14.06 8.16 -8.74
N GLU A 111 13.56 9.05 -9.60
CA GLU A 111 14.34 10.16 -10.15
C GLU A 111 14.63 11.25 -9.11
N SER A 112 13.75 11.42 -8.12
CA SER A 112 13.85 12.50 -7.13
C SER A 112 14.10 12.01 -5.69
N HIS A 113 13.78 10.76 -5.39
CA HIS A 113 13.90 10.19 -4.04
C HIS A 113 15.02 9.15 -3.95
N LYS A 114 15.66 9.05 -2.80
CA LYS A 114 16.76 8.10 -2.52
C LYS A 114 16.33 6.93 -1.66
N LEU A 115 15.18 7.04 -0.98
CA LEU A 115 14.65 6.04 -0.06
C LEU A 115 13.15 5.86 -0.27
N PHE A 116 12.75 4.64 -0.58
CA PHE A 116 11.36 4.21 -0.49
C PHE A 116 11.13 3.51 0.84
N VAL A 117 10.11 3.93 1.56
CA VAL A 117 9.66 3.29 2.80
C VAL A 117 8.32 2.64 2.52
N THR A 118 8.26 1.31 2.50
CA THR A 118 6.99 0.61 2.33
C THR A 118 6.36 0.29 3.68
N VAL A 119 5.05 0.51 3.81
CA VAL A 119 4.29 0.25 5.04
C VAL A 119 3.11 -0.66 4.71
N GLU A 120 3.05 -1.85 5.32
CA GLU A 120 1.98 -2.82 5.11
C GLU A 120 1.61 -3.56 6.41
N GLU A 121 0.32 -3.77 6.62
CA GLU A 121 -0.19 -4.65 7.70
C GLU A 121 -0.20 -6.11 7.23
N ASN A 122 0.96 -6.62 6.84
CA ASN A 122 1.16 -7.98 6.35
C ASN A 122 2.59 -8.43 6.63
N VAL A 123 2.84 -9.73 6.49
CA VAL A 123 4.21 -10.27 6.57
C VAL A 123 5.04 -9.68 5.42
N ILE A 124 6.22 -9.13 5.76
CA ILE A 124 7.14 -8.51 4.80
C ILE A 124 7.54 -9.50 3.70
N ALA A 125 7.84 -10.76 4.09
CA ALA A 125 8.25 -11.80 3.15
C ALA A 125 7.12 -12.15 2.16
N GLY A 126 7.30 -11.82 0.88
CA GLY A 126 6.29 -12.03 -0.16
C GLY A 126 5.13 -11.05 -0.13
N GLY A 127 5.17 -10.03 0.74
CA GLY A 127 4.18 -8.96 0.87
C GLY A 127 4.25 -7.92 -0.26
N ALA A 128 3.60 -6.78 -0.03
CA ALA A 128 3.55 -5.68 -0.99
C ALA A 128 4.92 -4.98 -1.14
N GLY A 129 5.62 -4.77 -0.03
CA GLY A 129 6.99 -4.23 -0.04
C GLY A 129 7.96 -5.12 -0.83
N SER A 130 7.79 -6.46 -0.78
CA SER A 130 8.56 -7.37 -1.62
C SER A 130 8.32 -7.13 -3.12
N ALA A 131 7.10 -6.74 -3.55
CA ALA A 131 6.85 -6.40 -4.95
C ALA A 131 7.62 -5.14 -5.38
N VAL A 132 7.68 -4.14 -4.50
CA VAL A 132 8.48 -2.93 -4.74
C VAL A 132 9.96 -3.29 -4.85
N ASN A 133 10.49 -4.13 -3.94
CA ASN A 133 11.89 -4.60 -3.98
C ASN A 133 12.19 -5.32 -5.29
N GLU A 134 11.31 -6.22 -5.73
CA GLU A 134 11.47 -6.97 -6.99
C GLU A 134 11.53 -6.03 -8.18
N PHE A 135 10.62 -5.05 -8.25
CA PHE A 135 10.56 -4.08 -9.34
C PHE A 135 11.81 -3.18 -9.38
N VAL A 136 12.16 -2.57 -8.26
CA VAL A 136 13.31 -1.66 -8.13
C VAL A 136 14.62 -2.37 -8.51
N ASN A 137 14.82 -3.60 -8.04
CA ASN A 137 16.02 -4.38 -8.37
C ASN A 137 16.04 -4.82 -9.84
N SER A 138 14.91 -5.28 -10.39
CA SER A 138 14.83 -5.74 -11.79
C SER A 138 15.11 -4.62 -12.78
N ASN A 139 14.75 -3.38 -12.43
CA ASN A 139 14.95 -2.20 -13.27
C ASN A 139 16.20 -1.39 -12.87
N SER A 140 16.99 -1.86 -11.89
CA SER A 140 18.20 -1.20 -11.41
C SER A 140 17.99 0.27 -11.02
N LEU A 141 16.84 0.58 -10.44
CA LEU A 141 16.55 1.91 -9.94
C LEU A 141 17.47 2.24 -8.75
N GLY A 142 18.10 3.41 -8.78
CA GLY A 142 19.12 3.82 -7.80
C GLY A 142 18.58 4.24 -6.44
N VAL A 143 17.49 3.60 -5.94
CA VAL A 143 16.81 3.94 -4.71
C VAL A 143 16.96 2.82 -3.68
N ASN A 144 17.17 3.18 -2.40
CA ASN A 144 17.15 2.24 -1.29
C ASN A 144 15.72 1.93 -0.86
N ILE A 145 15.49 0.76 -0.26
CA ILE A 145 14.16 0.40 0.23
C ILE A 145 14.23 -0.05 1.68
N LEU A 146 13.31 0.47 2.49
CA LEU A 146 13.06 0.04 3.86
C LEU A 146 11.63 -0.48 3.96
N ASN A 147 11.47 -1.73 4.37
CA ASN A 147 10.16 -2.35 4.48
C ASN A 147 9.70 -2.41 5.94
N PHE A 148 8.54 -1.82 6.22
CA PHE A 148 7.82 -1.98 7.48
C PHE A 148 6.61 -2.89 7.28
N GLY A 149 6.51 -3.89 8.14
CA GLY A 149 5.43 -4.88 8.14
C GLY A 149 5.62 -5.87 9.27
N ILE A 150 4.79 -6.90 9.30
CA ILE A 150 4.82 -7.93 10.33
C ILE A 150 5.97 -8.91 10.06
N SER A 151 6.65 -9.36 11.11
CA SER A 151 7.65 -10.43 11.03
C SER A 151 6.98 -11.76 10.63
N ASP A 152 7.76 -12.71 10.06
CA ASP A 152 7.25 -14.03 9.64
C ASP A 152 6.94 -14.94 10.86
N LYS A 153 5.91 -14.52 11.61
CA LYS A 153 5.37 -15.24 12.78
C LYS A 153 3.85 -15.11 12.79
N PHE A 154 3.17 -16.12 13.23
CA PHE A 154 1.74 -16.00 13.51
C PHE A 154 1.53 -15.02 14.67
N PRO A 155 0.66 -14.02 14.51
CA PRO A 155 0.32 -13.13 15.61
C PRO A 155 -0.34 -13.93 16.73
N ILE A 156 -0.21 -13.46 17.97
CA ILE A 156 -0.90 -14.06 19.10
C ILE A 156 -2.42 -13.98 18.90
N VAL A 157 -3.13 -14.96 19.48
CA VAL A 157 -4.60 -14.91 19.50
C VAL A 157 -5.04 -13.87 20.52
N GLY A 158 -5.70 -12.81 20.05
CA GLY A 158 -6.14 -11.69 20.88
C GLY A 158 -6.98 -10.67 20.10
N SER A 159 -7.29 -9.56 20.75
CA SER A 159 -7.89 -8.40 20.07
C SER A 159 -6.88 -7.80 19.05
N PRO A 160 -7.35 -6.97 18.10
CA PRO A 160 -6.44 -6.24 17.19
C PRO A 160 -5.40 -5.40 17.93
N GLU A 161 -5.76 -4.86 19.11
CA GLU A 161 -4.86 -4.07 19.98
C GLU A 161 -3.78 -4.96 20.61
N ASP A 162 -4.15 -6.11 21.20
CA ASP A 162 -3.19 -7.09 21.74
C ASP A 162 -2.22 -7.58 20.69
N GLN A 163 -2.69 -7.76 19.44
CA GLN A 163 -1.88 -8.22 18.32
C GLN A 163 -0.88 -7.16 17.85
N LYS A 164 -1.26 -5.88 17.85
CA LYS A 164 -0.35 -4.76 17.53
C LYS A 164 0.76 -4.64 18.58
N ASP A 165 0.41 -4.70 19.85
CA ASP A 165 1.38 -4.59 20.95
C ASP A 165 2.40 -5.74 20.95
N ALA A 166 1.98 -6.94 20.57
CA ALA A 166 2.86 -8.11 20.48
C ALA A 166 3.72 -8.14 19.20
N SER A 167 3.45 -7.26 18.23
CA SER A 167 4.18 -7.21 16.95
C SER A 167 5.33 -6.18 16.98
N ASN A 168 5.40 -5.38 18.04
CA ASN A 168 6.49 -4.47 18.35
C ASN A 168 7.55 -5.21 19.18
#